data_c12485fa8e586abecc0936deb0093129
#
_entry.id   c12485fa8e586abecc0936deb0093129
#
_cell.length_a   1.000
_cell.length_b   1.000
_cell.length_c   1.000
_cell.angle_alpha   90.00
_cell.angle_beta   90.00
_cell.angle_gamma   90.00
#
_symmetry.space_group_name_H-M   'P 1'
#
loop_
_entity.id
_entity.type
_entity.pdbx_description
1 polymer ?
#
loop_
_entity_poly.entity_id
_entity_poly.type
_entity_poly.pdbx_seq_one_letter_code
_entity_poly.pdbx_strand_id
1 'polypeptide(L)'
;MQTFNLTRLNFHSPYKVWAEDNEYKFITDYEVSYRIIFSPNNDIWKEGAYEFGIFNENQKISPNDPKVKGTVEAIIEEFFLTNPNILLYQCETGDNRQAMRARLFAKWFNEYENKSRFFIKVSVLHDDDIDNYIALIVQKSNPELNNILQTFNDFI
;
A
#
# COMPACT_ATOMS: atom_id res chain seq x y z
N MET A 1 -9.43 -12.31 1.09
CA MET A 1 -8.49 -11.88 0.04
C MET A 1 -7.91 -13.12 -0.64
N GLN A 2 -7.82 -13.11 -1.95
CA GLN A 2 -7.23 -14.22 -2.69
C GLN A 2 -5.70 -14.19 -2.59
N THR A 3 -5.09 -15.37 -2.58
CA THR A 3 -3.63 -15.53 -2.54
C THR A 3 -3.00 -15.03 -3.84
N PHE A 4 -1.88 -14.32 -3.74
CA PHE A 4 -1.17 -13.80 -4.90
C PHE A 4 -0.49 -14.91 -5.70
N ASN A 5 -0.38 -14.67 -7.00
CA ASN A 5 0.45 -15.51 -7.87
C ASN A 5 1.90 -15.05 -7.73
N LEU A 6 2.69 -15.76 -6.90
CA LEU A 6 4.06 -15.38 -6.61
C LEU A 6 4.98 -15.49 -7.84
N THR A 7 4.72 -16.41 -8.76
CA THR A 7 5.50 -16.52 -9.99
C THR A 7 5.34 -15.26 -10.83
N ARG A 8 4.10 -14.81 -11.02
CA ARG A 8 3.81 -13.58 -11.78
C ARG A 8 4.36 -12.35 -11.06
N LEU A 9 4.18 -12.26 -9.74
CA LEU A 9 4.71 -11.15 -8.94
C LEU A 9 6.22 -11.05 -9.09
N ASN A 10 6.93 -12.16 -8.91
CA ASN A 10 8.38 -12.20 -8.94
C ASN A 10 8.97 -12.00 -10.34
N PHE A 11 8.18 -12.19 -11.37
CA PHE A 11 8.60 -11.85 -12.74
C PHE A 11 8.86 -10.35 -12.88
N HIS A 12 8.10 -9.52 -12.16
CA HIS A 12 8.20 -8.06 -12.23
C HIS A 12 8.96 -7.43 -11.04
N SER A 13 9.09 -8.15 -9.94
CA SER A 13 9.70 -7.62 -8.72
C SER A 13 11.22 -7.63 -8.77
N PRO A 14 11.89 -6.49 -8.43
CA PRO A 14 13.36 -6.45 -8.32
C PRO A 14 13.91 -7.36 -7.23
N TYR A 15 13.22 -7.45 -6.10
CA TYR A 15 13.57 -8.39 -5.03
C TYR A 15 12.64 -9.59 -5.05
N LYS A 16 13.16 -10.76 -4.69
CA LYS A 16 12.34 -11.95 -4.56
C LYS A 16 11.40 -11.82 -3.38
N VAL A 17 10.11 -12.00 -3.64
CA VAL A 17 9.05 -11.99 -2.63
C VAL A 17 8.62 -13.43 -2.33
N TRP A 18 8.47 -13.75 -1.05
CA TRP A 18 7.87 -15.01 -0.62
C TRP A 18 6.72 -14.75 0.33
N ALA A 19 5.86 -15.74 0.52
CA ALA A 19 4.73 -15.67 1.44
C ALA A 19 5.00 -16.53 2.67
N GLU A 20 4.69 -16.01 3.85
CA GLU A 20 4.80 -16.69 5.13
C GLU A 20 3.69 -16.18 6.03
N ASP A 21 2.85 -17.11 6.54
CA ASP A 21 1.72 -16.76 7.42
C ASP A 21 0.77 -15.69 6.85
N ASN A 22 0.49 -15.75 5.54
CA ASN A 22 -0.32 -14.78 4.80
C ASN A 22 0.29 -13.37 4.73
N GLU A 23 1.56 -13.25 4.99
CA GLU A 23 2.33 -12.03 4.84
C GLU A 23 3.30 -12.17 3.67
N TYR A 24 3.67 -11.04 3.07
CA TYR A 24 4.61 -11.02 1.95
C TYR A 24 5.91 -10.40 2.40
N LYS A 25 7.02 -11.10 2.16
CA LYS A 25 8.33 -10.73 2.70
C LYS A 25 9.37 -10.64 1.59
N PHE A 26 10.33 -9.74 1.79
CA PHE A 26 11.53 -9.68 0.96
C PHE A 26 12.70 -9.13 1.77
N ILE A 27 13.91 -9.44 1.32
CA ILE A 27 15.16 -8.94 1.92
C ILE A 27 15.92 -8.17 0.86
N THR A 28 16.39 -6.98 1.21
CA THR A 28 17.13 -6.12 0.30
C THR A 28 18.61 -6.53 0.20
N ASP A 29 19.33 -5.97 -0.78
CA ASP A 29 20.78 -6.12 -0.91
C ASP A 29 21.55 -5.56 0.30
N TYR A 30 20.89 -4.70 1.09
CA TYR A 30 21.46 -4.10 2.32
C TYR A 30 21.05 -4.87 3.57
N GLU A 31 20.52 -6.08 3.41
CA GLU A 31 20.10 -6.97 4.50
C GLU A 31 18.96 -6.38 5.33
N VAL A 32 18.15 -5.50 4.77
CA VAL A 32 16.92 -4.99 5.42
C VAL A 32 15.77 -5.94 5.09
N SER A 33 15.12 -6.48 6.13
CA SER A 33 13.98 -7.39 5.97
C SER A 33 12.68 -6.61 6.05
N TYR A 34 11.87 -6.68 4.99
CA TYR A 34 10.55 -6.06 4.93
C TYR A 34 9.45 -7.09 4.95
N ARG A 35 8.37 -6.70 5.61
CA ARG A 35 7.14 -7.49 5.71
C ARG A 35 5.97 -6.62 5.28
N ILE A 36 5.16 -7.12 4.36
CA ILE A 36 3.96 -6.44 3.90
C ILE A 36 2.74 -7.27 4.29
N ILE A 37 1.80 -6.63 4.97
CA ILE A 37 0.60 -7.25 5.50
C ILE A 37 -0.61 -6.58 4.87
N PHE A 38 -1.59 -7.39 4.47
CA PHE A 38 -2.91 -6.93 4.02
C PHE A 38 -3.94 -7.37 5.04
N SER A 39 -4.73 -6.43 5.54
CA SER A 39 -5.77 -6.67 6.53
C SER A 39 -7.10 -6.10 6.07
N PRO A 40 -8.23 -6.80 6.26
CA PRO A 40 -9.53 -6.21 5.99
C PRO A 40 -9.73 -4.94 6.81
N ASN A 41 -10.27 -3.90 6.16
CA ASN A 41 -10.66 -2.65 6.83
C ASN A 41 -12.13 -2.40 6.53
N ASN A 42 -12.96 -2.48 7.57
CA ASN A 42 -14.40 -2.33 7.47
C ASN A 42 -14.92 -1.02 8.09
N ASP A 43 -14.02 -0.06 8.36
CA ASP A 43 -14.37 1.19 9.03
C ASP A 43 -15.14 2.15 8.12
N ILE A 44 -14.82 2.16 6.84
CA ILE A 44 -15.40 3.08 5.84
C ILE A 44 -16.44 2.35 4.98
N TRP A 45 -16.10 1.16 4.52
CA TRP A 45 -16.97 0.29 3.72
C TRP A 45 -17.24 -1.00 4.48
N LYS A 46 -18.41 -1.58 4.30
CA LYS A 46 -18.80 -2.82 4.99
C LYS A 46 -17.90 -4.00 4.60
N GLU A 47 -17.48 -4.02 3.33
CA GLU A 47 -16.63 -5.08 2.79
C GLU A 47 -15.85 -4.55 1.59
N GLY A 48 -14.85 -5.31 1.15
CA GLY A 48 -14.14 -5.02 -0.10
C GLY A 48 -12.96 -4.05 0.03
N ALA A 49 -12.65 -3.59 1.24
CA ALA A 49 -11.48 -2.74 1.47
C ALA A 49 -10.43 -3.47 2.29
N TYR A 50 -9.18 -3.27 1.90
CA TYR A 50 -8.01 -3.81 2.60
C TYR A 50 -7.03 -2.69 2.89
N GLU A 51 -6.38 -2.79 4.02
CA GLU A 51 -5.28 -1.90 4.40
C GLU A 51 -3.98 -2.66 4.29
N PHE A 52 -2.96 -2.06 3.70
CA PHE A 52 -1.64 -2.66 3.71
C PHE A 52 -0.68 -1.87 4.60
N GLY A 53 0.18 -2.61 5.27
CA GLY A 53 1.25 -2.05 6.08
C GLY A 53 2.60 -2.56 5.58
N ILE A 54 3.63 -1.72 5.68
CA ILE A 54 5.01 -2.03 5.35
C ILE A 54 5.82 -1.94 6.63
N PHE A 55 6.50 -3.02 7.01
CA PHE A 55 7.24 -3.09 8.26
C PHE A 55 8.69 -3.50 8.00
N ASN A 56 9.63 -2.76 8.60
CA ASN A 56 11.03 -3.14 8.65
C ASN A 56 11.21 -4.07 9.85
N GLU A 57 11.35 -5.38 9.61
CA GLU A 57 11.36 -6.41 10.66
C GLU A 57 12.61 -6.39 11.53
N ASN A 58 13.77 -6.13 10.93
CA ASN A 58 15.05 -6.20 11.65
C ASN A 58 15.60 -4.84 12.06
N GLN A 59 14.82 -3.78 11.86
CA GLN A 59 15.14 -2.41 12.26
C GLN A 59 16.49 -1.90 11.74
N LYS A 60 17.03 -2.49 10.69
CA LYS A 60 18.23 -1.99 10.04
C LYS A 60 17.92 -0.69 9.30
N ILE A 61 18.89 0.21 9.23
CA ILE A 61 18.76 1.46 8.49
C ILE A 61 18.69 1.11 6.99
N SER A 62 17.60 1.52 6.35
CA SER A 62 17.43 1.34 4.91
C SER A 62 17.98 2.57 4.18
N PRO A 63 19.00 2.40 3.33
CA PRO A 63 19.39 3.48 2.43
C PRO A 63 18.30 3.70 1.38
N ASN A 64 18.42 4.77 0.61
CA ASN A 64 17.54 5.01 -0.53
C ASN A 64 17.78 3.91 -1.57
N ASP A 65 16.83 2.99 -1.68
CA ASP A 65 16.93 1.81 -2.54
C ASP A 65 15.74 1.76 -3.52
N PRO A 66 15.97 2.08 -4.81
CA PRO A 66 14.89 2.05 -5.81
C PRO A 66 14.25 0.67 -5.98
N LYS A 67 14.97 -0.41 -5.65
CA LYS A 67 14.41 -1.76 -5.74
C LYS A 67 13.32 -2.01 -4.69
N VAL A 68 13.37 -1.34 -3.54
CA VAL A 68 12.29 -1.42 -2.54
C VAL A 68 11.00 -0.87 -3.14
N LYS A 69 11.07 0.31 -3.74
CA LYS A 69 9.93 0.92 -4.44
C LYS A 69 9.37 -0.02 -5.51
N GLY A 70 10.22 -0.55 -6.38
CA GLY A 70 9.80 -1.47 -7.44
C GLY A 70 9.16 -2.75 -6.91
N THR A 71 9.65 -3.27 -5.78
CA THR A 71 9.08 -4.45 -5.14
C THR A 71 7.70 -4.16 -4.55
N VAL A 72 7.54 -3.03 -3.86
CA VAL A 72 6.24 -2.61 -3.32
C VAL A 72 5.23 -2.38 -4.44
N GLU A 73 5.64 -1.74 -5.53
CA GLU A 73 4.80 -1.54 -6.71
C GLU A 73 4.34 -2.87 -7.31
N ALA A 74 5.24 -3.86 -7.42
CA ALA A 74 4.90 -5.19 -7.91
C ALA A 74 3.88 -5.89 -7.02
N ILE A 75 4.00 -5.75 -5.72
CA ILE A 75 3.05 -6.33 -4.75
C ILE A 75 1.67 -5.67 -4.87
N ILE A 76 1.61 -4.35 -4.97
CA ILE A 76 0.35 -3.62 -5.17
C ILE A 76 -0.31 -4.00 -6.49
N GLU A 77 0.46 -4.10 -7.56
CA GLU A 77 -0.04 -4.56 -8.87
C GLU A 77 -0.67 -5.96 -8.74
N GLU A 78 0.01 -6.87 -8.06
CA GLU A 78 -0.50 -8.23 -7.88
C GLU A 78 -1.77 -8.26 -7.03
N PHE A 79 -1.87 -7.39 -6.03
CA PHE A 79 -3.11 -7.23 -5.27
C PHE A 79 -4.28 -6.92 -6.21
N PHE A 80 -4.14 -5.94 -7.09
CA PHE A 80 -5.22 -5.52 -7.97
C PHE A 80 -5.49 -6.50 -9.12
N LEU A 81 -4.52 -7.28 -9.54
CA LEU A 81 -4.74 -8.35 -10.52
C LEU A 81 -5.57 -9.50 -9.93
N THR A 82 -5.43 -9.72 -8.63
CA THR A 82 -6.06 -10.83 -7.91
C THR A 82 -7.34 -10.40 -7.20
N ASN A 83 -7.38 -9.16 -6.73
CA ASN A 83 -8.47 -8.61 -5.90
C ASN A 83 -8.92 -7.26 -6.45
N PRO A 84 -10.05 -7.16 -7.17
CA PRO A 84 -10.54 -5.88 -7.69
C PRO A 84 -11.20 -5.05 -6.58
N ASN A 85 -10.52 -4.82 -5.48
CA ASN A 85 -11.04 -4.21 -4.28
C ASN A 85 -10.45 -2.82 -4.05
N ILE A 86 -10.67 -2.29 -2.87
CA ILE A 86 -10.16 -1.00 -2.42
C ILE A 86 -8.92 -1.25 -1.58
N LEU A 87 -7.86 -0.48 -1.81
CA LEU A 87 -6.65 -0.55 -1.01
C LEU A 87 -6.44 0.75 -0.27
N LEU A 88 -6.18 0.64 1.03
CA LEU A 88 -5.87 1.76 1.90
C LEU A 88 -4.43 1.63 2.42
N TYR A 89 -3.77 2.76 2.56
CA TYR A 89 -2.49 2.85 3.24
C TYR A 89 -2.58 3.94 4.30
N GLN A 90 -2.31 3.57 5.56
CA GLN A 90 -2.23 4.52 6.66
C GLN A 90 -0.79 4.68 7.09
N CYS A 91 -0.33 5.93 7.25
CA CYS A 91 0.98 6.21 7.76
C CYS A 91 0.96 6.17 9.28
N GLU A 92 1.84 5.37 9.88
CA GLU A 92 1.96 5.25 11.33
C GLU A 92 2.33 6.58 11.97
N THR A 93 1.79 6.83 13.17
CA THR A 93 1.95 8.08 13.90
C THR A 93 2.96 8.02 15.05
N GLY A 94 3.46 6.83 15.38
CA GLY A 94 4.24 6.60 16.60
C GLY A 94 5.57 7.34 16.69
N ASP A 95 6.16 7.74 15.53
CA ASP A 95 7.46 8.41 15.47
C ASP A 95 7.40 9.84 14.91
N ASN A 96 6.21 10.41 14.77
CA ASN A 96 5.96 11.74 14.20
C ASN A 96 6.47 11.92 12.75
N ARG A 97 6.66 10.83 12.01
CA ARG A 97 7.12 10.84 10.61
C ARG A 97 6.02 10.56 9.59
N GLN A 98 4.77 10.56 10.02
CA GLN A 98 3.64 10.24 9.15
C GLN A 98 3.53 11.17 7.94
N ALA A 99 3.75 12.47 8.13
CA ALA A 99 3.71 13.43 7.02
C ALA A 99 4.80 13.16 5.99
N MET A 100 6.00 12.81 6.43
CA MET A 100 7.11 12.47 5.53
C MET A 100 6.83 11.19 4.76
N ARG A 101 6.27 10.17 5.42
CA ARG A 101 5.90 8.92 4.76
C ARG A 101 4.79 9.14 3.74
N ALA A 102 3.81 9.97 4.06
CA ALA A 102 2.73 10.31 3.12
C ALA A 102 3.27 11.00 1.88
N ARG A 103 4.21 11.93 2.03
CA ARG A 103 4.85 12.61 0.89
C ARG A 103 5.68 11.64 0.06
N LEU A 104 6.42 10.73 0.69
CA LEU A 104 7.21 9.72 0.00
C LEU A 104 6.30 8.78 -0.80
N PHE A 105 5.21 8.32 -0.19
CA PHE A 105 4.24 7.46 -0.84
C PHE A 105 3.60 8.16 -2.05
N ALA A 106 3.18 9.42 -1.89
CA ALA A 106 2.61 10.19 -2.98
C ALA A 106 3.61 10.39 -4.13
N LYS A 107 4.87 10.65 -3.80
CA LYS A 107 5.95 10.76 -4.79
C LYS A 107 6.13 9.45 -5.55
N TRP A 108 6.22 8.33 -4.85
CA TRP A 108 6.37 7.02 -5.46
C TRP A 108 5.22 6.74 -6.43
N PHE A 109 4.00 7.04 -6.01
CA PHE A 109 2.83 6.78 -6.81
C PHE A 109 2.78 7.68 -8.06
N ASN A 110 3.16 8.95 -7.93
CA ASN A 110 3.24 9.86 -9.08
C ASN A 110 4.27 9.43 -10.11
N GLU A 111 5.33 8.76 -9.68
CA GLU A 111 6.39 8.23 -10.55
C GLU A 111 6.06 6.85 -11.10
N TYR A 112 4.96 6.24 -10.64
CA TYR A 112 4.58 4.89 -11.04
C TYR A 112 4.16 4.85 -12.50
N GLU A 113 4.75 3.93 -13.28
CA GLU A 113 4.53 3.80 -14.72
C GLU A 113 3.07 3.61 -15.11
N ASN A 114 2.34 2.80 -14.33
CA ASN A 114 0.96 2.41 -14.59
C ASN A 114 -0.06 3.24 -13.82
N LYS A 115 0.33 4.41 -13.30
CA LYS A 115 -0.54 5.26 -12.49
C LYS A 115 -1.85 5.65 -13.18
N SER A 116 -1.87 5.68 -14.52
CA SER A 116 -3.07 6.02 -15.29
C SER A 116 -4.22 5.03 -15.10
N ARG A 117 -3.95 3.81 -14.64
CA ARG A 117 -4.97 2.80 -14.35
C ARG A 117 -5.59 2.93 -12.97
N PHE A 118 -4.99 3.75 -12.10
CA PHE A 118 -5.40 3.88 -10.72
C PHE A 118 -5.83 5.30 -10.39
N PHE A 119 -6.79 5.39 -9.48
CA PHE A 119 -7.11 6.62 -8.79
C PHE A 119 -6.50 6.55 -7.40
N ILE A 120 -5.77 7.60 -7.01
CA ILE A 120 -5.22 7.73 -5.67
C ILE A 120 -5.66 9.04 -5.03
N LYS A 121 -6.03 8.99 -3.76
CA LYS A 121 -6.34 10.19 -2.99
C LYS A 121 -5.72 10.07 -1.60
N VAL A 122 -4.93 11.06 -1.23
CA VAL A 122 -4.35 11.17 0.10
C VAL A 122 -5.14 12.20 0.89
N SER A 123 -5.57 11.83 2.09
CA SER A 123 -6.35 12.71 2.97
C SER A 123 -5.75 12.72 4.37
N VAL A 124 -6.04 13.78 5.11
CA VAL A 124 -5.62 13.94 6.50
C VAL A 124 -6.83 13.71 7.40
N LEU A 125 -6.67 12.81 8.37
CA LEU A 125 -7.62 12.59 9.44
C LEU A 125 -7.11 13.30 10.69
N HIS A 126 -7.87 14.27 11.19
CA HIS A 126 -7.53 14.99 12.41
C HIS A 126 -8.15 14.25 13.60
N ASP A 127 -7.30 13.75 14.50
CA ASP A 127 -7.72 13.07 15.71
C ASP A 127 -6.89 13.57 16.88
N ASP A 128 -7.48 14.27 17.84
CA ASP A 128 -6.85 14.78 19.07
C ASP A 128 -5.47 15.40 18.86
N ASP A 129 -5.22 16.39 18.16
CA ASP A 129 -3.91 17.03 17.90
C ASP A 129 -2.93 16.17 17.07
N ILE A 130 -3.34 14.99 16.62
CA ILE A 130 -2.53 14.12 15.77
C ILE A 130 -3.13 14.08 14.38
N ASP A 131 -2.31 14.37 13.37
CA ASP A 131 -2.69 14.24 11.98
C ASP A 131 -2.31 12.85 11.46
N ASN A 132 -3.31 12.07 11.07
CA ASN A 132 -3.12 10.79 10.43
C ASN A 132 -3.33 10.95 8.92
N TYR A 133 -2.47 10.33 8.14
CA TYR A 133 -2.56 10.36 6.68
C TYR A 133 -3.06 9.02 6.18
N ILE A 134 -4.09 9.06 5.35
CA ILE A 134 -4.68 7.87 4.73
C ILE A 134 -4.67 8.05 3.21
N ALA A 135 -4.19 7.05 2.50
CA ALA A 135 -4.22 7.02 1.04
C ALA A 135 -5.21 5.97 0.58
N LEU A 136 -6.08 6.37 -0.34
CA LEU A 136 -7.00 5.48 -1.04
C LEU A 136 -6.42 5.16 -2.40
N ILE A 137 -6.36 3.88 -2.75
CA ILE A 137 -5.98 3.40 -4.08
C ILE A 137 -7.10 2.53 -4.61
N VAL A 138 -7.59 2.83 -5.80
CA VAL A 138 -8.65 2.07 -6.46
C VAL A 138 -8.43 2.10 -7.96
N GLN A 139 -8.79 1.02 -8.66
CA GLN A 139 -8.70 0.98 -10.11
C GLN A 139 -9.74 1.92 -10.74
N LYS A 140 -9.33 2.68 -11.74
CA LYS A 140 -10.25 3.53 -12.51
C LYS A 140 -11.33 2.74 -13.22
N SER A 141 -11.05 1.46 -13.53
CA SER A 141 -12.00 0.54 -14.13
C SER A 141 -13.01 -0.05 -13.14
N ASN A 142 -12.87 0.22 -11.85
CA ASN A 142 -13.81 -0.29 -10.85
C ASN A 142 -15.21 0.28 -11.12
N PRO A 143 -16.23 -0.57 -11.32
CA PRO A 143 -17.59 -0.10 -11.66
C PRO A 143 -18.23 0.74 -10.53
N GLU A 144 -17.76 0.59 -9.29
CA GLU A 144 -18.24 1.32 -8.13
C GLU A 144 -17.40 2.56 -7.79
N LEU A 145 -16.53 3.00 -8.70
CA LEU A 145 -15.58 4.08 -8.44
C LEU A 145 -16.24 5.33 -7.84
N ASN A 146 -17.33 5.80 -8.44
CA ASN A 146 -18.01 7.01 -7.97
C ASN A 146 -18.56 6.84 -6.56
N ASN A 147 -19.16 5.70 -6.26
CA ASN A 147 -19.68 5.39 -4.93
C ASN A 147 -18.55 5.26 -3.91
N ILE A 148 -17.45 4.66 -4.29
CA ILE A 148 -16.26 4.50 -3.44
C ILE A 148 -15.71 5.89 -3.06
N LEU A 149 -15.54 6.76 -4.04
CA LEU A 149 -15.02 8.11 -3.81
C LEU A 149 -15.95 8.95 -2.95
N GLN A 150 -17.27 8.85 -3.19
CA GLN A 150 -18.26 9.58 -2.40
C GLN A 150 -18.23 9.13 -0.93
N THR A 151 -18.22 7.82 -0.69
CA THR A 151 -18.17 7.26 0.66
C THR A 151 -16.89 7.69 1.38
N PHE A 152 -15.74 7.67 0.69
CA PHE A 152 -14.48 8.13 1.24
C PHE A 152 -14.52 9.62 1.61
N ASN A 153 -15.05 10.45 0.72
CA ASN A 153 -15.19 11.89 0.97
C ASN A 153 -16.10 12.20 2.15
N ASP A 154 -17.16 11.42 2.32
CA ASP A 154 -18.10 11.61 3.44
C ASP A 154 -17.48 11.18 4.77
N PHE A 155 -16.53 10.27 4.74
CA PHE A 155 -15.84 9.79 5.94
C PHE A 155 -14.79 10.79 6.46
N ILE A 156 -14.06 11.46 5.57
CA ILE A 156 -12.92 12.35 5.93
C ILE A 156 -13.36 13.77 6.28
#